data_b257a686d2c2fd1896813d0240179764
#
_entry.id   b257a686d2c2fd1896813d0240179764
#
_cell.length_a   1.000
_cell.length_b   1.000
_cell.length_c   1.000
_cell.angle_alpha   90.00
_cell.angle_beta   90.00
_cell.angle_gamma   90.00
#
_symmetry.space_group_name_H-M   'P 1'
#
loop_
_entity.id
_entity.type
_entity.pdbx_description
1 polymer ?
#
loop_
_entity_poly.entity_id
_entity_poly.type
_entity_poly.pdbx_seq_one_letter_code
_entity_poly.pdbx_strand_id
1 'polypeptide(L)'
;MFTNSEKKLLGGGYFTIIREEEKFIEVKSRNTGHCWMIFKKTYDLDKPVVLYHKHKSDDEWYHEHWRTWTVKAAVQSIKSHDAYVVSHPNYIEMKRRANYGSI
;
A
#
# COMPACT_ATOMS: atom_id res chain seq x y z
N MET A 1 2.09 -5.85 16.29
CA MET A 1 1.43 -7.12 15.90
C MET A 1 0.07 -6.84 15.30
N PHE A 2 -0.31 -7.59 14.27
CA PHE A 2 -1.61 -7.45 13.61
C PHE A 2 -2.64 -8.35 14.29
N THR A 3 -3.84 -7.84 14.49
CA THR A 3 -4.94 -8.62 15.05
C THR A 3 -5.52 -9.56 13.99
N ASN A 4 -6.31 -10.56 14.44
CA ASN A 4 -6.99 -11.47 13.52
C ASN A 4 -7.96 -10.72 12.60
N SER A 5 -8.66 -9.71 13.12
CA SER A 5 -9.56 -8.87 12.33
C SER A 5 -8.81 -8.10 11.25
N GLU A 6 -7.64 -7.57 11.58
CA GLU A 6 -6.79 -6.86 10.62
C GLU A 6 -6.28 -7.81 9.53
N LYS A 7 -5.85 -9.01 9.91
CA LYS A 7 -5.39 -10.02 8.95
C LYS A 7 -6.52 -10.44 7.99
N LYS A 8 -7.76 -10.51 8.48
CA LYS A 8 -8.92 -10.83 7.64
C LYS A 8 -9.15 -9.77 6.55
N LEU A 9 -8.89 -8.51 6.84
CA LEU A 9 -9.01 -7.45 5.85
C LEU A 9 -8.06 -7.66 4.67
N LEU A 10 -6.92 -8.29 4.92
CA LEU A 10 -5.89 -8.54 3.91
C LEU A 10 -6.05 -9.91 3.25
N GLY A 11 -6.78 -10.84 3.86
CA GLY A 11 -6.92 -12.22 3.40
C GLY A 11 -8.11 -12.48 2.48
N GLY A 12 -8.88 -11.48 2.10
CA GLY A 12 -10.14 -11.65 1.38
C GLY A 12 -10.05 -11.84 -0.13
N GLY A 13 -8.87 -12.07 -0.68
CA GLY A 13 -8.68 -12.30 -2.13
C GLY A 13 -8.39 -11.03 -2.93
N TYR A 14 -8.53 -9.86 -2.36
CA TYR A 14 -8.15 -8.61 -3.02
C TYR A 14 -6.64 -8.49 -3.18
N PHE A 15 -5.90 -8.97 -2.19
CA PHE A 15 -4.44 -8.92 -2.16
C PHE A 15 -3.80 -10.28 -2.31
N THR A 16 -2.59 -10.30 -2.83
CA THR A 16 -1.64 -11.39 -2.64
C THR A 16 -0.70 -10.99 -1.51
N ILE A 17 -0.61 -11.80 -0.47
CA ILE A 17 0.32 -11.53 0.64
C ILE A 17 1.70 -11.98 0.21
N ILE A 18 2.66 -11.04 0.18
CA ILE A 18 4.04 -11.30 -0.21
C ILE A 18 4.85 -11.73 1.01
N ARG A 19 4.70 -11.01 2.12
CA ARG A 19 5.44 -11.28 3.33
C ARG A 19 4.66 -10.77 4.55
N GLU A 20 4.64 -11.56 5.60
CA GLU A 20 4.00 -11.21 6.86
C GLU A 20 5.04 -11.23 7.97
N GLU A 21 5.28 -10.07 8.58
CA GLU A 21 6.19 -9.90 9.70
C GLU A 21 5.41 -9.34 10.90
N GLU A 22 6.05 -9.32 12.06
CA GLU A 22 5.40 -8.82 13.27
C GLU A 22 4.97 -7.36 13.14
N LYS A 23 5.82 -6.52 12.54
CA LYS A 23 5.59 -5.07 12.47
C LYS A 23 4.98 -4.62 11.16
N PHE A 24 5.02 -5.43 10.12
CA PHE A 24 4.46 -5.06 8.83
C PHE A 24 3.98 -6.27 8.05
N ILE A 25 3.08 -6.00 7.11
CA ILE A 25 2.64 -6.98 6.12
C ILE A 25 2.84 -6.36 4.74
N GLU A 26 3.50 -7.09 3.87
CA GLU A 26 3.71 -6.70 2.48
C GLU A 26 2.69 -7.41 1.61
N VAL A 27 1.94 -6.63 0.83
CA VAL A 27 0.88 -7.15 -0.02
C VAL A 27 0.98 -6.57 -1.44
N LYS A 28 0.35 -7.26 -2.37
CA LYS A 28 0.24 -6.81 -3.76
C LYS A 28 -1.24 -6.79 -4.13
N SER A 29 -1.71 -5.65 -4.65
CA SER A 29 -3.07 -5.54 -5.17
C SER A 29 -3.18 -6.34 -6.45
N ARG A 30 -4.14 -7.26 -6.52
CA ARG A 30 -4.27 -8.16 -7.69
C ARG A 30 -4.71 -7.42 -8.94
N ASN A 31 -5.53 -6.38 -8.80
CA ASN A 31 -6.07 -5.65 -9.95
C ASN A 31 -5.08 -4.68 -10.58
N THR A 32 -4.14 -4.12 -9.82
CA THR A 32 -3.18 -3.14 -10.34
C THR A 32 -1.75 -3.64 -10.38
N GLY A 33 -1.41 -4.65 -9.58
CA GLY A 33 -0.04 -5.10 -9.40
C GLY A 33 0.81 -4.20 -8.51
N HIS A 34 0.22 -3.15 -7.93
CA HIS A 34 0.92 -2.27 -7.00
C HIS A 34 1.24 -3.00 -5.70
N CYS A 35 2.39 -2.69 -5.13
CA CYS A 35 2.85 -3.30 -3.89
C CYS A 35 2.79 -2.30 -2.75
N TRP A 36 2.43 -2.81 -1.57
CA TRP A 36 2.21 -2.01 -0.38
C TRP A 36 2.84 -2.68 0.82
N MET A 37 3.47 -1.88 1.68
CA MET A 37 3.90 -2.33 3.01
C MET A 37 3.08 -1.57 4.04
N ILE A 38 2.38 -2.31 4.88
CA ILE A 38 1.54 -1.76 5.94
C ILE A 38 2.28 -1.96 7.25
N PHE A 39 2.85 -0.91 7.80
CA PHE A 39 3.52 -0.92 9.09
C PHE A 39 2.57 -0.51 10.20
N LYS A 40 2.63 -1.24 11.31
CA LYS A 40 1.88 -0.92 12.51
C LYS A 40 2.88 -0.58 13.62
N LYS A 41 3.05 0.73 13.87
CA LYS A 41 4.01 1.22 14.87
C LYS A 41 3.32 1.35 16.21
N THR A 42 3.51 0.38 17.08
CA THR A 42 2.82 0.32 18.37
C THR A 42 3.24 1.42 19.35
N TYR A 43 4.41 2.01 19.14
CA TYR A 43 4.94 3.07 20.00
C TYR A 43 4.53 4.48 19.56
N ASP A 44 3.96 4.64 18.38
CA ASP A 44 3.48 5.94 17.91
C ASP A 44 2.11 6.24 18.49
N LEU A 45 1.97 7.45 19.08
CA LEU A 45 0.71 7.91 19.63
C LEU A 45 -0.15 8.65 18.60
N ASP A 46 0.41 8.95 17.43
CA ASP A 46 -0.30 9.66 16.36
C ASP A 46 -0.13 8.89 15.06
N LYS A 47 -1.26 8.46 14.49
CA LYS A 47 -1.32 7.75 13.21
C LYS A 47 -0.30 6.61 13.13
N PRO A 48 -0.49 5.57 13.95
CA PRO A 48 0.50 4.50 14.08
C PRO A 48 0.63 3.59 12.86
N VAL A 49 -0.31 3.64 11.93
CA VAL A 49 -0.26 2.80 10.71
C VAL A 49 0.34 3.61 9.58
N VAL A 50 1.47 3.15 9.06
CA VAL A 50 2.20 3.81 7.97
C VAL A 50 2.11 2.94 6.73
N LEU A 51 1.69 3.52 5.63
CA LEU A 51 1.53 2.84 4.37
C LEU A 51 2.64 3.25 3.42
N TYR A 52 3.43 2.27 2.95
CA TYR A 52 4.45 2.45 1.93
C TYR A 52 3.97 1.85 0.62
N HIS A 53 4.39 2.42 -0.48
CA HIS A 53 3.88 2.10 -1.80
C HIS A 53 5.00 2.02 -2.84
N LYS A 54 4.88 1.06 -3.75
CA LYS A 54 5.64 1.03 -5.00
C LYS A 54 4.75 0.49 -6.12
N HIS A 55 5.02 0.91 -7.36
CA HIS A 55 4.14 0.62 -8.49
C HIS A 55 4.26 -0.80 -9.02
N LYS A 56 5.44 -1.41 -8.90
CA LYS A 56 5.71 -2.76 -9.41
C LYS A 56 6.48 -3.55 -8.37
N SER A 57 6.35 -4.86 -8.41
CA SER A 57 7.07 -5.74 -7.50
C SER A 57 8.60 -5.70 -7.71
N ASP A 58 9.05 -5.35 -8.91
CA ASP A 58 10.47 -5.22 -9.24
C ASP A 58 11.04 -3.81 -9.08
N ASP A 59 10.23 -2.84 -8.65
CA ASP A 59 10.73 -1.53 -8.27
C ASP A 59 11.63 -1.68 -7.04
N GLU A 60 12.72 -0.90 -7.00
CA GLU A 60 13.71 -1.03 -5.93
C GLU A 60 13.21 -0.48 -4.60
N TRP A 61 12.43 0.59 -4.64
CA TRP A 61 12.17 1.38 -3.45
C TRP A 61 10.69 1.53 -3.17
N TYR A 62 10.34 1.32 -1.89
CA TYR A 62 9.10 1.80 -1.32
C TYR A 62 9.28 3.24 -0.90
N HIS A 63 8.21 4.04 -0.99
CA HIS A 63 8.17 5.38 -0.42
C HIS A 63 6.89 5.53 0.40
N GLU A 64 6.97 6.37 1.44
CA GLU A 64 5.83 6.63 2.30
C GLU A 64 4.71 7.27 1.47
N HIS A 65 3.52 6.67 1.55
CA HIS A 65 2.35 7.12 0.81
C HIS A 65 1.36 7.84 1.72
N TRP A 66 1.11 7.27 2.89
CA TRP A 66 0.05 7.74 3.77
C TRP A 66 0.27 7.26 5.19
N ARG A 67 -0.25 8.03 6.16
CA ARG A 67 -0.32 7.61 7.56
C ARG A 67 -1.76 7.65 8.02
N THR A 68 -2.16 6.68 8.82
CA THR A 68 -3.54 6.57 9.28
C THR A 68 -3.60 5.93 10.68
N TRP A 69 -4.81 5.94 11.25
CA TRP A 69 -5.02 5.45 12.61
C TRP A 69 -5.19 3.94 12.67
N THR A 70 -5.72 3.32 11.63
CA THR A 70 -6.08 1.89 11.65
C THR A 70 -5.65 1.19 10.37
N VAL A 71 -5.47 -0.13 10.47
CA VAL A 71 -5.21 -0.98 9.29
C VAL A 71 -6.42 -0.93 8.33
N LYS A 72 -7.63 -0.88 8.87
CA LYS A 72 -8.84 -0.77 8.04
C LYS A 72 -8.80 0.49 7.16
N ALA A 73 -8.43 1.63 7.74
CA ALA A 73 -8.30 2.88 6.98
C ALA A 73 -7.19 2.79 5.93
N ALA A 74 -6.07 2.12 6.25
CA ALA A 74 -5.01 1.88 5.29
C ALA A 74 -5.50 1.04 4.11
N VAL A 75 -6.22 -0.04 4.37
CA VAL A 75 -6.80 -0.90 3.32
C VAL A 75 -7.77 -0.11 2.45
N GLN A 76 -8.62 0.71 3.05
CA GLN A 76 -9.54 1.57 2.29
C GLN A 76 -8.79 2.57 1.41
N SER A 77 -7.70 3.14 1.90
CA SER A 77 -6.85 4.04 1.13
C SER A 77 -6.24 3.32 -0.08
N ILE A 78 -5.75 2.10 0.12
CA ILE A 78 -5.22 1.28 -0.98
C ILE A 78 -6.29 1.03 -2.03
N LYS A 79 -7.48 0.61 -1.62
CA LYS A 79 -8.58 0.31 -2.55
C LYS A 79 -9.01 1.54 -3.34
N SER A 80 -9.05 2.71 -2.70
CA SER A 80 -9.37 3.97 -3.37
C SER A 80 -8.30 4.34 -4.39
N HIS A 81 -7.03 4.17 -4.04
CA HIS A 81 -5.91 4.41 -4.95
C HIS A 81 -5.96 3.46 -6.16
N ASP A 82 -6.20 2.17 -5.90
CA ASP A 82 -6.31 1.18 -6.97
C ASP A 82 -7.46 1.48 -7.93
N ALA A 83 -8.61 1.90 -7.39
CA ALA A 83 -9.76 2.29 -8.19
C ALA A 83 -9.43 3.48 -9.09
N TYR A 84 -8.70 4.46 -8.56
CA TYR A 84 -8.23 5.61 -9.34
C TYR A 84 -7.30 5.16 -10.47
N VAL A 85 -6.34 4.28 -10.17
CA VAL A 85 -5.38 3.77 -11.17
C VAL A 85 -6.10 3.00 -12.27
N VAL A 86 -7.07 2.16 -11.93
CA VAL A 86 -7.85 1.39 -12.90
C VAL A 86 -8.65 2.30 -13.82
N SER A 87 -9.25 3.38 -13.29
CA SER A 87 -10.02 4.33 -14.08
C SER A 87 -9.17 5.35 -14.84
N HIS A 88 -7.86 5.39 -14.54
CA HIS A 88 -6.91 6.30 -15.21
C HIS A 88 -5.69 5.49 -15.68
N PRO A 89 -5.82 4.72 -16.76
CA PRO A 89 -4.78 3.75 -17.14
C PRO A 89 -3.41 4.37 -17.46
N ASN A 90 -3.35 5.66 -17.78
CA ASN A 90 -2.08 6.35 -18.06
C ASN A 90 -1.47 7.05 -16.85
N TYR A 91 -2.07 6.88 -15.66
CA TYR A 91 -1.67 7.58 -14.46
C TYR A 91 -0.19 7.35 -14.07
N ILE A 92 0.24 6.09 -14.08
CA ILE A 92 1.62 5.72 -13.72
C ILE A 92 2.62 6.35 -14.68
N GLU A 93 2.33 6.26 -15.98
CA GLU A 93 3.21 6.81 -17.01
C GLU A 93 3.28 8.32 -16.92
N MET A 94 2.17 8.98 -16.68
CA MET A 94 2.13 10.43 -16.49
C MET A 94 2.99 10.86 -15.30
N LYS A 95 2.90 10.12 -14.19
CA LYS A 95 3.75 10.40 -13.01
C LYS A 95 5.22 10.18 -13.30
N ARG A 96 5.57 9.14 -14.04
CA ARG A 96 6.96 8.89 -14.45
C ARG A 96 7.48 10.03 -15.29
N ARG A 97 6.71 10.51 -16.27
CA ARG A 97 7.09 11.63 -17.11
C ARG A 97 7.27 12.90 -16.29
N ALA A 98 6.39 13.18 -15.35
CA ALA A 98 6.50 14.34 -14.47
C ALA A 98 7.80 14.29 -13.64
N ASN A 99 8.18 13.11 -13.17
CA ASN A 99 9.39 12.94 -12.37
C ASN A 99 10.69 13.01 -13.19
N TYR A 100 10.67 12.47 -14.39
CA TYR A 100 11.87 12.42 -15.25
C TYR A 100 11.95 13.58 -16.25
N GLY A 101 10.84 14.08 -16.70
CA GLY A 101 10.77 15.16 -17.67
C GLY A 101 11.16 16.52 -17.12
N SER A 102 11.24 16.66 -15.82
CA SER A 102 11.68 17.90 -15.17
C SER A 102 13.19 18.03 -15.03
N ILE A 103 13.91 17.06 -15.51
CA ILE A 103 15.39 17.06 -15.42
C ILE A 103 16.01 17.80 -16.60
#